data_58c896cdcd573113f0c09b54f08c433b
#
_entry.id   58c896cdcd573113f0c09b54f08c433b
#
_cell.length_a   1.000
_cell.length_b   1.000
_cell.length_c   1.000
_cell.angle_alpha   90.00
_cell.angle_beta   90.00
_cell.angle_gamma   90.00
#
_symmetry.space_group_name_H-M   'P 1'
#
loop_
_entity.id
_entity.type
_entity.pdbx_description
1 polymer ?
#
loop_
_entity_poly.entity_id
_entity_poly.type
_entity_poly.pdbx_seq_one_letter_code
_entity_poly.pdbx_strand_id
1 'polypeptide(L)'
;MPYLGESASFLTALCWSSTAVLFSKAGRRVGSMTVNVIRLGAALVVMVLLHWVMLGRLVPADAGAARLAWLGLSGLIGFALGDALLFEAYVLLGARLGVLVFTLWPVFAALLAWFLLDQHMGLPKAAAMVVTLAGIAMVVAEKGRAAPDQGRPRRFLPGLAFGLGGAVGQAVGFILSKFGMAGGFSPVSANLIRVAAGAVALWGWQALRRELAPNLRRLRDARSAALIGAGTLCGPVAGVVLSLYAINHARYLGVASTIMSLSPVLLLPYSVVVEKERVGLLAVAGTVVAIAGAGAMFLL
;
A
#
# COMPACT_ATOMS: atom_id res chain seq x y z
N MET A 1 -22.24 -9.34 -9.12
CA MET A 1 -21.26 -10.38 -9.49
C MET A 1 -20.58 -10.85 -8.21
N PRO A 2 -20.50 -12.14 -7.94
CA PRO A 2 -19.71 -12.66 -6.83
C PRO A 2 -18.21 -12.31 -7.08
N TYR A 3 -17.48 -12.09 -6.00
CA TYR A 3 -16.02 -11.87 -6.02
C TYR A 3 -15.48 -10.56 -6.63
N LEU A 4 -16.30 -9.52 -6.78
CA LEU A 4 -15.84 -8.21 -7.28
C LEU A 4 -14.78 -7.58 -6.38
N GLY A 5 -14.96 -7.67 -5.05
CA GLY A 5 -14.01 -7.15 -4.08
C GLY A 5 -12.68 -7.87 -4.11
N GLU A 6 -12.72 -9.19 -4.18
CA GLU A 6 -11.55 -10.08 -4.23
C GLU A 6 -10.77 -9.89 -5.55
N SER A 7 -11.48 -9.82 -6.68
CA SER A 7 -10.85 -9.54 -7.99
C SER A 7 -10.17 -8.17 -8.02
N ALA A 8 -10.82 -7.14 -7.48
CA ALA A 8 -10.22 -5.81 -7.37
C ALA A 8 -9.02 -5.81 -6.41
N SER A 9 -9.05 -6.63 -5.34
CA SER A 9 -7.91 -6.83 -4.43
C SER A 9 -6.71 -7.44 -5.15
N PHE A 10 -6.94 -8.43 -6.01
CA PHE A 10 -5.88 -9.06 -6.81
C PHE A 10 -5.28 -8.08 -7.83
N LEU A 11 -6.12 -7.30 -8.53
CA LEU A 11 -5.65 -6.24 -9.42
C LEU A 11 -4.86 -5.18 -8.67
N THR A 12 -5.28 -4.83 -7.44
CA THR A 12 -4.52 -3.94 -6.55
C THR A 12 -3.14 -4.51 -6.26
N ALA A 13 -3.04 -5.81 -5.93
CA ALA A 13 -1.75 -6.46 -5.68
C ALA A 13 -0.81 -6.39 -6.89
N LEU A 14 -1.32 -6.57 -8.11
CA LEU A 14 -0.56 -6.39 -9.35
C LEU A 14 -0.08 -4.94 -9.53
N CYS A 15 -0.95 -3.97 -9.30
CA CYS A 15 -0.61 -2.55 -9.34
C CYS A 15 0.50 -2.21 -8.34
N TRP A 16 0.37 -2.67 -7.09
CA TRP A 16 1.37 -2.41 -6.05
C TRP A 16 2.69 -3.13 -6.31
N SER A 17 2.66 -4.33 -6.90
CA SER A 17 3.86 -5.02 -7.36
C SER A 17 4.63 -4.19 -8.37
N SER A 18 3.95 -3.69 -9.41
CA SER A 18 4.54 -2.83 -10.43
C SER A 18 5.11 -1.53 -9.83
N THR A 19 4.34 -0.91 -8.93
CA THR A 19 4.74 0.30 -8.21
C THR A 19 6.00 0.09 -7.38
N ALA A 20 6.11 -1.04 -6.68
CA ALA A 20 7.28 -1.36 -5.87
C ALA A 20 8.57 -1.40 -6.69
N VAL A 21 8.52 -1.97 -7.91
CA VAL A 21 9.67 -1.96 -8.85
C VAL A 21 10.02 -0.55 -9.29
N LEU A 22 9.02 0.22 -9.73
CA LEU A 22 9.22 1.55 -10.28
C LEU A 22 9.77 2.52 -9.22
N PHE A 23 9.16 2.54 -8.03
CA PHE A 23 9.61 3.40 -6.94
C PHE A 23 10.93 2.96 -6.32
N SER A 24 11.24 1.67 -6.28
CA SER A 24 12.55 1.18 -5.86
C SER A 24 13.65 1.67 -6.79
N LYS A 25 13.44 1.58 -8.12
CA LYS A 25 14.39 2.08 -9.12
C LYS A 25 14.58 3.60 -9.03
N ALA A 26 13.49 4.35 -8.86
CA ALA A 26 13.54 5.80 -8.67
C ALA A 26 14.23 6.17 -7.34
N GLY A 27 13.86 5.50 -6.24
CA GLY A 27 14.38 5.76 -4.90
C GLY A 27 15.89 5.54 -4.77
N ARG A 28 16.44 4.56 -5.48
CA ARG A 28 17.90 4.37 -5.56
C ARG A 28 18.63 5.55 -6.22
N ARG A 29 17.97 6.33 -7.07
CA ARG A 29 18.54 7.49 -7.77
C ARG A 29 18.34 8.80 -7.01
N VAL A 30 17.15 9.04 -6.50
CA VAL A 30 16.78 10.35 -5.96
C VAL A 30 16.42 10.33 -4.46
N GLY A 31 16.40 9.15 -3.84
CA GLY A 31 16.04 8.97 -2.43
C GLY A 31 14.54 8.70 -2.25
N SER A 32 14.19 7.91 -1.22
CA SER A 32 12.82 7.48 -0.93
C SER A 32 11.89 8.63 -0.56
N MET A 33 12.35 9.59 0.23
CA MET A 33 11.58 10.78 0.61
C MET A 33 11.22 11.63 -0.61
N THR A 34 12.17 11.81 -1.54
CA THR A 34 11.93 12.51 -2.82
C THR A 34 10.82 11.82 -3.63
N VAL A 35 10.89 10.49 -3.74
CA VAL A 35 9.84 9.71 -4.40
C VAL A 35 8.49 9.94 -3.73
N ASN A 36 8.43 9.91 -2.40
CA ASN A 36 7.18 10.09 -1.65
C ASN A 36 6.57 11.49 -1.86
N VAL A 37 7.38 12.54 -1.81
CA VAL A 37 6.95 13.93 -2.05
C VAL A 37 6.40 14.10 -3.47
N ILE A 38 7.14 13.62 -4.47
CA ILE A 38 6.78 13.79 -5.88
C ILE A 38 5.56 12.93 -6.25
N ARG A 39 5.49 11.67 -5.79
CA ARG A 39 4.39 10.78 -6.11
C ARG A 39 3.04 11.29 -5.62
N LEU A 40 2.98 11.87 -4.41
CA LEU A 40 1.72 12.41 -3.87
C LEU A 40 1.27 13.66 -4.63
N GLY A 41 2.20 14.54 -5.02
CA GLY A 41 1.87 15.68 -5.87
C GLY A 41 1.40 15.27 -7.26
N ALA A 42 2.12 14.33 -7.90
CA ALA A 42 1.71 13.80 -9.19
C ALA A 42 0.36 13.06 -9.09
N ALA A 43 0.16 12.27 -8.02
CA ALA A 43 -1.11 11.60 -7.78
C ALA A 43 -2.26 12.60 -7.61
N LEU A 44 -2.04 13.69 -6.88
CA LEU A 44 -3.07 14.74 -6.71
C LEU A 44 -3.49 15.33 -8.06
N VAL A 45 -2.54 15.70 -8.91
CA VAL A 45 -2.83 16.23 -10.25
C VAL A 45 -3.61 15.22 -11.09
N VAL A 46 -3.13 13.96 -11.14
CA VAL A 46 -3.79 12.91 -11.93
C VAL A 46 -5.18 12.60 -11.38
N MET A 47 -5.35 12.55 -10.05
CA MET A 47 -6.65 12.27 -9.43
C MET A 47 -7.66 13.40 -9.67
N VAL A 48 -7.24 14.66 -9.69
CA VAL A 48 -8.10 15.79 -10.07
C VAL A 48 -8.56 15.65 -11.53
N LEU A 49 -7.63 15.33 -12.44
CA LEU A 49 -7.97 15.10 -13.86
C LEU A 49 -8.89 13.90 -14.05
N LEU A 50 -8.58 12.79 -13.38
CA LEU A 50 -9.40 11.57 -13.42
C LEU A 50 -10.82 11.83 -12.88
N HIS A 51 -10.92 12.56 -11.76
CA HIS A 51 -12.19 12.94 -11.16
C HIS A 51 -13.01 13.82 -12.11
N TRP A 52 -12.35 14.77 -12.78
CA TRP A 52 -13.00 15.61 -13.78
C TRP A 52 -13.51 14.80 -14.98
N VAL A 53 -12.68 13.93 -15.53
CA VAL A 53 -13.05 13.11 -16.70
C VAL A 53 -14.18 12.11 -16.35
N MET A 54 -14.14 11.47 -15.19
CA MET A 54 -15.11 10.43 -14.82
C MET A 54 -16.40 11.01 -14.22
N LEU A 55 -16.32 12.11 -13.49
CA LEU A 55 -17.44 12.64 -12.69
C LEU A 55 -17.85 14.08 -13.09
N GLY A 56 -17.19 14.68 -14.08
CA GLY A 56 -17.49 16.01 -14.59
C GLY A 56 -17.14 17.17 -13.65
N ARG A 57 -16.41 16.88 -12.54
CA ARG A 57 -16.08 17.87 -11.50
C ARG A 57 -14.60 17.75 -11.13
N LEU A 58 -13.94 18.89 -10.83
CA LEU A 58 -12.54 18.88 -10.40
C LEU A 58 -12.36 18.40 -8.96
N VAL A 59 -13.35 18.64 -8.12
CA VAL A 59 -13.32 18.29 -6.69
C VAL A 59 -14.65 17.62 -6.27
N PRO A 60 -14.65 16.75 -5.24
CA PRO A 60 -15.85 16.08 -4.73
C PRO A 60 -16.68 17.02 -3.86
N ALA A 61 -17.36 17.98 -4.47
CA ALA A 61 -18.17 19.01 -3.78
C ALA A 61 -19.35 18.41 -2.96
N ASP A 62 -19.74 17.17 -3.26
CA ASP A 62 -20.80 16.40 -2.61
C ASP A 62 -20.33 15.59 -1.39
N ALA A 63 -19.05 15.70 -1.02
CA ALA A 63 -18.48 14.88 0.06
C ALA A 63 -19.10 15.16 1.43
N GLY A 64 -19.49 16.41 1.72
CA GLY A 64 -19.95 16.83 3.05
C GLY A 64 -18.82 16.76 4.10
N ALA A 65 -19.04 17.41 5.24
CA ALA A 65 -17.98 17.56 6.27
C ALA A 65 -17.56 16.22 6.89
N ALA A 66 -18.50 15.31 7.14
CA ALA A 66 -18.19 14.02 7.76
C ALA A 66 -17.29 13.13 6.85
N ARG A 67 -17.59 13.08 5.53
CA ARG A 67 -16.76 12.34 4.57
C ARG A 67 -15.38 12.97 4.42
N LEU A 68 -15.31 14.30 4.36
CA LEU A 68 -14.03 15.02 4.33
C LEU A 68 -13.18 14.70 5.56
N ALA A 69 -13.81 14.65 6.76
CA ALA A 69 -13.11 14.29 7.99
C ALA A 69 -12.59 12.84 7.95
N TRP A 70 -13.45 11.85 7.64
CA TRP A 70 -13.05 10.45 7.61
C TRP A 70 -11.96 10.17 6.55
N LEU A 71 -12.16 10.65 5.32
CA LEU A 71 -11.23 10.44 4.22
C LEU A 71 -9.96 11.28 4.35
N GLY A 72 -10.06 12.50 4.87
CA GLY A 72 -8.92 13.35 5.19
C GLY A 72 -8.03 12.71 6.25
N LEU A 73 -8.64 12.26 7.37
CA LEU A 73 -7.93 11.55 8.42
C LEU A 73 -7.32 10.23 7.91
N SER A 74 -8.03 9.51 7.04
CA SER A 74 -7.50 8.33 6.36
C SER A 74 -6.26 8.63 5.51
N GLY A 75 -6.26 9.73 4.76
CA GLY A 75 -5.11 10.15 3.96
C GLY A 75 -3.93 10.60 4.82
N LEU A 76 -4.20 11.32 5.90
CA LEU A 76 -3.20 11.74 6.87
C LEU A 76 -2.54 10.54 7.55
N ILE A 77 -3.32 9.60 8.07
CA ILE A 77 -2.82 8.43 8.77
C ILE A 77 -2.15 7.44 7.79
N GLY A 78 -2.77 7.15 6.64
CA GLY A 78 -2.25 6.18 5.68
C GLY A 78 -1.03 6.70 4.91
N PHE A 79 -1.19 7.84 4.20
CA PHE A 79 -0.17 8.32 3.27
C PHE A 79 0.91 9.21 3.90
N ALA A 80 0.59 10.02 4.91
CA ALA A 80 1.60 10.85 5.53
C ALA A 80 2.29 10.13 6.68
N LEU A 81 1.56 9.67 7.69
CA LEU A 81 2.12 9.04 8.89
C LEU A 81 2.53 7.58 8.64
N GLY A 82 1.63 6.76 8.10
CA GLY A 82 1.85 5.32 7.91
C GLY A 82 3.04 5.04 6.99
N ASP A 83 3.10 5.72 5.84
CA ASP A 83 4.24 5.58 4.93
C ASP A 83 5.54 6.12 5.54
N ALA A 84 5.50 7.21 6.33
CA ALA A 84 6.69 7.73 7.01
C ALA A 84 7.24 6.71 8.02
N LEU A 85 6.37 6.10 8.84
CA LEU A 85 6.75 5.05 9.78
C LEU A 85 7.28 3.80 9.05
N LEU A 86 6.65 3.40 7.96
CA LEU A 86 7.11 2.27 7.16
C LEU A 86 8.50 2.51 6.56
N PHE A 87 8.76 3.70 6.01
CA PHE A 87 10.06 4.03 5.45
C PHE A 87 11.14 4.09 6.52
N GLU A 88 10.83 4.59 7.73
CA GLU A 88 11.76 4.55 8.85
C GLU A 88 12.06 3.11 9.29
N ALA A 89 11.06 2.25 9.31
CA ALA A 89 11.27 0.82 9.55
C ALA A 89 12.23 0.19 8.51
N TYR A 90 12.11 0.57 7.23
CA TYR A 90 13.04 0.10 6.21
C TYR A 90 14.48 0.57 6.42
N VAL A 91 14.66 1.78 6.96
CA VAL A 91 15.98 2.30 7.30
C VAL A 91 16.59 1.57 8.49
N LEU A 92 15.79 1.31 9.53
CA LEU A 92 16.26 0.74 10.79
C LEU A 92 16.41 -0.79 10.77
N LEU A 93 15.48 -1.50 10.12
CA LEU A 93 15.47 -2.98 10.04
C LEU A 93 16.11 -3.50 8.75
N GLY A 94 16.25 -2.64 7.75
CA GLY A 94 16.45 -3.04 6.36
C GLY A 94 15.12 -3.43 5.69
N ALA A 95 15.09 -3.35 4.36
CA ALA A 95 13.88 -3.56 3.58
C ALA A 95 13.20 -4.91 3.84
N ARG A 96 13.98 -5.98 4.04
CA ARG A 96 13.50 -7.33 4.31
C ARG A 96 12.60 -7.44 5.54
N LEU A 97 13.14 -7.06 6.71
CA LEU A 97 12.40 -7.17 7.97
C LEU A 97 11.27 -6.14 8.02
N GLY A 98 11.49 -4.94 7.46
CA GLY A 98 10.44 -3.92 7.37
C GLY A 98 9.24 -4.39 6.56
N VAL A 99 9.45 -5.00 5.37
CA VAL A 99 8.36 -5.59 4.57
C VAL A 99 7.70 -6.74 5.33
N LEU A 100 8.49 -7.62 5.99
CA LEU A 100 7.96 -8.75 6.76
C LEU A 100 7.03 -8.26 7.88
N VAL A 101 7.43 -7.25 8.64
CA VAL A 101 6.59 -6.66 9.69
C VAL A 101 5.35 -6.00 9.08
N PHE A 102 5.50 -5.31 7.95
CA PHE A 102 4.39 -4.67 7.28
C PHE A 102 3.36 -5.67 6.74
N THR A 103 3.74 -6.92 6.39
CA THR A 103 2.76 -7.95 5.98
C THR A 103 1.75 -8.33 7.06
N LEU A 104 1.89 -7.83 8.29
CA LEU A 104 0.90 -7.97 9.35
C LEU A 104 -0.29 -7.01 9.22
N TRP A 105 -0.24 -6.01 8.34
CA TRP A 105 -1.34 -5.04 8.20
C TRP A 105 -2.72 -5.66 7.93
N PRO A 106 -2.89 -6.79 7.19
CA PRO A 106 -4.19 -7.43 7.05
C PRO A 106 -4.74 -8.02 8.35
N VAL A 107 -3.86 -8.46 9.25
CA VAL A 107 -4.27 -8.92 10.59
C VAL A 107 -4.89 -7.77 11.36
N PHE A 108 -4.22 -6.60 11.39
CA PHE A 108 -4.77 -5.40 12.01
C PHE A 108 -6.06 -4.93 11.32
N ALA A 109 -6.12 -5.02 9.99
CA ALA A 109 -7.33 -4.68 9.23
C ALA A 109 -8.51 -5.60 9.57
N ALA A 110 -8.26 -6.92 9.70
CA ALA A 110 -9.28 -7.88 10.10
C ALA A 110 -9.77 -7.65 11.53
N LEU A 111 -8.82 -7.42 12.47
CA LEU A 111 -9.15 -7.13 13.87
C LEU A 111 -9.97 -5.83 14.00
N LEU A 112 -9.54 -4.75 13.35
CA LEU A 112 -10.26 -3.49 13.36
C LEU A 112 -11.65 -3.62 12.70
N ALA A 113 -11.76 -4.39 11.62
CA ALA A 113 -13.03 -4.65 10.96
C ALA A 113 -13.97 -5.49 11.84
N TRP A 114 -13.43 -6.41 12.63
CA TRP A 114 -14.21 -7.15 13.63
C TRP A 114 -14.85 -6.20 14.64
N PHE A 115 -14.05 -5.33 15.27
CA PHE A 115 -14.54 -4.45 16.34
C PHE A 115 -15.34 -3.24 15.85
N LEU A 116 -14.98 -2.68 14.68
CA LEU A 116 -15.54 -1.40 14.23
C LEU A 116 -16.57 -1.53 13.10
N LEU A 117 -16.58 -2.64 12.38
CA LEU A 117 -17.48 -2.89 11.25
C LEU A 117 -18.35 -4.12 11.44
N ASP A 118 -18.29 -4.76 12.62
CA ASP A 118 -19.03 -6.00 12.95
C ASP A 118 -18.81 -7.12 11.91
N GLN A 119 -17.59 -7.19 11.35
CA GLN A 119 -17.21 -8.17 10.36
C GLN A 119 -16.64 -9.42 11.01
N HIS A 120 -17.50 -10.33 11.45
CA HIS A 120 -17.11 -11.63 12.01
C HIS A 120 -16.74 -12.61 10.92
N MET A 121 -15.44 -12.84 10.74
CA MET A 121 -14.91 -13.80 9.80
C MET A 121 -14.88 -15.20 10.42
N GLY A 122 -15.49 -16.18 9.75
CA GLY A 122 -15.50 -17.57 10.23
C GLY A 122 -14.09 -18.17 10.29
N LEU A 123 -13.92 -19.17 11.19
CA LEU A 123 -12.63 -19.84 11.42
C LEU A 123 -11.95 -20.34 10.13
N PRO A 124 -12.66 -20.95 9.14
CA PRO A 124 -12.01 -21.39 7.91
C PRO A 124 -11.34 -20.26 7.12
N LYS A 125 -12.02 -19.10 6.99
CA LYS A 125 -11.44 -17.92 6.31
C LYS A 125 -10.28 -17.32 7.08
N ALA A 126 -10.37 -17.28 8.42
CA ALA A 126 -9.27 -16.82 9.27
C ALA A 126 -8.04 -17.72 9.13
N ALA A 127 -8.24 -19.04 9.10
CA ALA A 127 -7.17 -20.00 8.85
C ALA A 127 -6.53 -19.82 7.45
N ALA A 128 -7.33 -19.65 6.42
CA ALA A 128 -6.86 -19.37 5.05
C ALA A 128 -6.03 -18.06 4.98
N MET A 129 -6.46 -17.02 5.70
CA MET A 129 -5.71 -15.77 5.83
C MET A 129 -4.34 -16.00 6.47
N VAL A 130 -4.27 -16.75 7.58
CA VAL A 130 -3.01 -17.09 8.25
C VAL A 130 -2.08 -17.87 7.33
N VAL A 131 -2.61 -18.87 6.60
CA VAL A 131 -1.84 -19.66 5.62
C VAL A 131 -1.28 -18.75 4.51
N THR A 132 -2.10 -17.84 3.97
CA THR A 132 -1.65 -16.88 2.95
C THR A 132 -0.50 -16.00 3.46
N LEU A 133 -0.67 -15.43 4.65
CA LEU A 133 0.34 -14.55 5.26
C LEU A 133 1.63 -15.30 5.60
N ALA A 134 1.53 -16.55 6.04
CA ALA A 134 2.69 -17.41 6.27
C ALA A 134 3.45 -17.66 4.95
N GLY A 135 2.74 -17.97 3.86
CA GLY A 135 3.35 -18.12 2.54
C GLY A 135 4.04 -16.85 2.05
N ILE A 136 3.40 -15.68 2.21
CA ILE A 136 4.02 -14.37 1.90
C ILE A 136 5.27 -14.15 2.75
N ALA A 137 5.21 -14.45 4.05
CA ALA A 137 6.33 -14.33 4.96
C ALA A 137 7.53 -15.20 4.53
N MET A 138 7.30 -16.42 4.04
CA MET A 138 8.33 -17.32 3.51
C MET A 138 9.01 -16.70 2.27
N VAL A 139 8.23 -16.14 1.32
CA VAL A 139 8.76 -15.46 0.11
C VAL A 139 9.63 -14.26 0.49
N VAL A 140 9.15 -13.41 1.40
CA VAL A 140 9.87 -12.23 1.86
C VAL A 140 11.12 -12.62 2.65
N ALA A 141 11.03 -13.68 3.46
CA ALA A 141 12.15 -14.19 4.24
C ALA A 141 13.31 -14.66 3.37
N GLU A 142 13.04 -15.26 2.22
CA GLU A 142 14.08 -15.70 1.30
C GLU A 142 14.71 -14.55 0.50
N LYS A 143 13.89 -13.68 -0.09
CA LYS A 143 14.41 -12.50 -0.80
C LYS A 143 15.41 -11.69 0.05
N GLY A 144 15.19 -11.61 1.32
CA GLY A 144 16.09 -10.90 2.20
C GLY A 144 17.41 -11.60 2.49
N ARG A 145 17.58 -12.90 2.21
CA ARG A 145 18.88 -13.58 2.33
C ARG A 145 19.85 -13.19 1.22
N ALA A 146 19.32 -12.80 0.07
CA ALA A 146 20.10 -12.42 -1.11
C ALA A 146 20.53 -10.95 -1.13
N ALA A 147 19.96 -10.07 -0.27
CA ALA A 147 20.28 -8.65 -0.24
C ALA A 147 21.53 -8.38 0.61
N PRO A 148 22.56 -7.66 0.10
CA PRO A 148 23.72 -7.28 0.91
C PRO A 148 23.31 -6.43 2.10
N ASP A 149 23.85 -6.76 3.28
CA ASP A 149 23.67 -5.98 4.50
C ASP A 149 24.39 -4.64 4.35
N GLN A 150 23.70 -3.51 4.36
CA GLN A 150 24.30 -2.19 4.13
C GLN A 150 25.11 -1.65 5.34
N GLY A 151 25.57 -2.54 6.25
CA GLY A 151 26.53 -2.18 7.31
C GLY A 151 26.06 -1.19 8.36
N ARG A 152 24.78 -0.81 8.38
CA ARG A 152 24.22 0.07 9.40
C ARG A 152 23.82 -0.69 10.66
N PRO A 153 24.12 -0.18 11.87
CA PRO A 153 23.69 -0.84 13.10
C PRO A 153 22.15 -0.96 13.13
N ARG A 154 21.67 -2.19 13.15
CA ARG A 154 20.23 -2.48 13.22
C ARG A 154 19.69 -2.07 14.59
N ARG A 155 18.83 -1.07 14.63
CA ARG A 155 18.04 -0.72 15.80
C ARG A 155 16.73 -1.51 15.76
N PHE A 156 16.79 -2.76 16.21
CA PHE A 156 15.70 -3.73 16.04
C PHE A 156 14.38 -3.28 16.69
N LEU A 157 14.39 -2.94 17.98
CA LEU A 157 13.16 -2.56 18.69
C LEU A 157 12.48 -1.30 18.14
N PRO A 158 13.20 -0.17 17.93
CA PRO A 158 12.59 0.98 17.28
C PRO A 158 12.08 0.68 15.87
N GLY A 159 12.86 -0.07 15.08
CA GLY A 159 12.46 -0.44 13.73
C GLY A 159 11.21 -1.32 13.71
N LEU A 160 11.08 -2.26 14.65
CA LEU A 160 9.88 -3.08 14.81
C LEU A 160 8.66 -2.21 15.18
N ALA A 161 8.81 -1.29 16.13
CA ALA A 161 7.74 -0.37 16.51
C ALA A 161 7.28 0.50 15.34
N PHE A 162 8.21 1.03 14.55
CA PHE A 162 7.89 1.80 13.33
C PHE A 162 7.20 0.93 12.26
N GLY A 163 7.67 -0.31 12.03
CA GLY A 163 7.05 -1.22 11.09
C GLY A 163 5.63 -1.62 11.46
N LEU A 164 5.41 -1.93 12.75
CA LEU A 164 4.07 -2.18 13.29
C LEU A 164 3.18 -0.93 13.21
N GLY A 165 3.74 0.25 13.55
CA GLY A 165 3.03 1.52 13.41
C GLY A 165 2.59 1.79 11.97
N GLY A 166 3.44 1.50 10.99
CA GLY A 166 3.10 1.58 9.56
C GLY A 166 1.98 0.62 9.18
N ALA A 167 2.06 -0.64 9.65
CA ALA A 167 1.03 -1.65 9.39
C ALA A 167 -0.33 -1.29 10.02
N VAL A 168 -0.33 -0.79 11.26
CA VAL A 168 -1.54 -0.27 11.93
C VAL A 168 -2.07 0.97 11.20
N GLY A 169 -1.20 1.90 10.82
CA GLY A 169 -1.58 3.11 10.06
C GLY A 169 -2.28 2.77 8.75
N GLN A 170 -1.77 1.77 8.02
CA GLN A 170 -2.41 1.26 6.81
C GLN A 170 -3.81 0.68 7.09
N ALA A 171 -3.93 -0.16 8.11
CA ALA A 171 -5.21 -0.78 8.49
C ALA A 171 -6.24 0.27 8.92
N VAL A 172 -5.85 1.20 9.80
CA VAL A 172 -6.69 2.33 10.23
C VAL A 172 -7.10 3.19 9.04
N GLY A 173 -6.17 3.50 8.13
CA GLY A 173 -6.46 4.24 6.90
C GLY A 173 -7.57 3.59 6.06
N PHE A 174 -7.57 2.27 5.92
CA PHE A 174 -8.63 1.56 5.19
C PHE A 174 -9.96 1.54 5.94
N ILE A 175 -9.97 1.35 7.26
CA ILE A 175 -11.19 1.45 8.08
C ILE A 175 -11.84 2.84 7.94
N LEU A 176 -11.05 3.89 8.11
CA LEU A 176 -11.53 5.27 7.96
C LEU A 176 -12.06 5.54 6.55
N SER A 177 -11.40 4.96 5.52
CA SER A 177 -11.89 5.04 4.14
C SER A 177 -13.25 4.37 3.98
N LYS A 178 -13.46 3.23 4.63
CA LYS A 178 -14.75 2.52 4.57
C LYS A 178 -15.87 3.35 5.20
N PHE A 179 -15.62 4.00 6.33
CA PHE A 179 -16.57 4.95 6.93
C PHE A 179 -16.84 6.14 6.00
N GLY A 180 -15.81 6.72 5.41
CA GLY A 180 -15.95 7.85 4.49
C GLY A 180 -16.67 7.50 3.17
N MET A 181 -16.63 6.23 2.76
CA MET A 181 -17.33 5.75 1.56
C MET A 181 -18.74 5.22 1.84
N ALA A 182 -19.24 5.28 3.07
CA ALA A 182 -20.59 4.84 3.41
C ALA A 182 -21.63 5.53 2.51
N GLY A 183 -22.69 4.78 2.15
CA GLY A 183 -23.76 5.30 1.27
C GLY A 183 -23.35 5.37 -0.21
N GLY A 184 -22.37 4.56 -0.67
CA GLY A 184 -22.03 4.44 -2.08
C GLY A 184 -21.15 5.58 -2.63
N PHE A 185 -20.41 6.28 -1.78
CA PHE A 185 -19.50 7.34 -2.23
C PHE A 185 -18.39 6.79 -3.12
N SER A 186 -18.08 7.50 -4.20
CA SER A 186 -17.16 7.06 -5.23
C SER A 186 -15.74 6.80 -4.71
N PRO A 187 -15.12 5.64 -5.01
CA PRO A 187 -13.72 5.38 -4.69
C PRO A 187 -12.74 6.39 -5.30
N VAL A 188 -13.07 6.95 -6.47
CA VAL A 188 -12.26 8.00 -7.13
C VAL A 188 -12.31 9.28 -6.29
N SER A 189 -13.50 9.73 -5.88
CA SER A 189 -13.67 10.88 -4.99
C SER A 189 -13.00 10.66 -3.63
N ALA A 190 -13.16 9.47 -3.06
CA ALA A 190 -12.55 9.10 -1.80
C ALA A 190 -11.01 9.15 -1.88
N ASN A 191 -10.42 8.59 -2.94
CA ASN A 191 -8.98 8.64 -3.13
C ASN A 191 -8.47 10.06 -3.37
N LEU A 192 -9.19 10.89 -4.10
CA LEU A 192 -8.81 12.29 -4.29
C LEU A 192 -8.69 13.04 -2.96
N ILE A 193 -9.68 12.88 -2.06
CA ILE A 193 -9.64 13.51 -0.73
C ILE A 193 -8.46 12.98 0.09
N ARG A 194 -8.23 11.66 0.08
CA ARG A 194 -7.12 11.02 0.80
C ARG A 194 -5.76 11.50 0.30
N VAL A 195 -5.56 11.52 -1.01
CA VAL A 195 -4.31 11.99 -1.64
C VAL A 195 -4.09 13.46 -1.34
N ALA A 196 -5.13 14.30 -1.42
CA ALA A 196 -5.04 15.72 -1.11
C ALA A 196 -4.60 15.94 0.35
N ALA A 197 -5.26 15.27 1.31
CA ALA A 197 -4.90 15.38 2.72
C ALA A 197 -3.46 14.89 3.01
N GLY A 198 -3.07 13.75 2.44
CA GLY A 198 -1.71 13.22 2.57
C GLY A 198 -0.66 14.12 1.94
N ALA A 199 -0.95 14.68 0.75
CA ALA A 199 -0.06 15.61 0.06
C ALA A 199 0.13 16.91 0.85
N VAL A 200 -0.96 17.51 1.33
CA VAL A 200 -0.91 18.74 2.15
C VAL A 200 -0.09 18.50 3.43
N ALA A 201 -0.33 17.40 4.12
CA ALA A 201 0.41 17.07 5.34
C ALA A 201 1.90 16.84 5.08
N LEU A 202 2.25 16.02 4.07
CA LEU A 202 3.64 15.72 3.75
C LEU A 202 4.37 16.95 3.20
N TRP A 203 3.75 17.69 2.31
CA TRP A 203 4.35 18.90 1.75
C TRP A 203 4.47 20.02 2.78
N GLY A 204 3.47 20.19 3.66
CA GLY A 204 3.55 21.11 4.79
C GLY A 204 4.71 20.77 5.71
N TRP A 205 4.88 19.50 6.08
CA TRP A 205 6.01 19.03 6.86
C TRP A 205 7.36 19.28 6.19
N GLN A 206 7.48 18.97 4.89
CA GLN A 206 8.70 19.19 4.12
C GLN A 206 9.01 20.69 3.91
N ALA A 207 7.98 21.52 3.79
CA ALA A 207 8.12 22.96 3.69
C ALA A 207 8.65 23.56 5.00
N LEU A 208 8.11 23.13 6.16
CA LEU A 208 8.59 23.53 7.48
C LEU A 208 10.07 23.15 7.69
N ARG A 209 10.49 22.00 7.16
CA ARG A 209 11.89 21.53 7.18
C ARG A 209 12.76 22.16 6.10
N ARG A 210 12.21 23.00 5.25
CA ARG A 210 12.89 23.61 4.09
C ARG A 210 13.43 22.58 3.09
N GLU A 211 12.89 21.35 3.09
CA GLU A 211 13.30 20.24 2.24
C GLU A 211 12.41 20.06 0.99
N LEU A 212 11.27 20.76 0.90
CA LEU A 212 10.33 20.61 -0.22
C LEU A 212 10.94 21.01 -1.56
N ALA A 213 11.52 22.21 -1.64
CA ALA A 213 12.13 22.70 -2.87
C ALA A 213 13.34 21.85 -3.33
N PRO A 214 14.28 21.44 -2.46
CA PRO A 214 15.32 20.47 -2.81
C PRO A 214 14.77 19.16 -3.38
N ASN A 215 13.72 18.60 -2.79
CA ASN A 215 13.12 17.37 -3.29
C ASN A 215 12.49 17.54 -4.67
N LEU A 216 11.76 18.65 -4.89
CA LEU A 216 11.13 18.96 -6.20
C LEU A 216 12.18 19.22 -7.29
N ARG A 217 13.33 19.82 -6.96
CA ARG A 217 14.41 20.04 -7.94
C ARG A 217 14.96 18.74 -8.54
N ARG A 218 14.82 17.60 -7.83
CA ARG A 218 15.24 16.27 -8.33
C ARG A 218 14.36 15.72 -9.45
N LEU A 219 13.20 16.35 -9.75
CA LEU A 219 12.41 16.09 -10.96
C LEU A 219 13.18 16.37 -12.26
N ARG A 220 14.28 17.13 -12.20
CA ARG A 220 15.15 17.36 -13.36
C ARG A 220 15.80 16.06 -13.89
N ASP A 221 15.91 15.01 -13.08
CA ASP A 221 16.26 13.67 -13.58
C ASP A 221 15.07 13.04 -14.30
N ALA A 222 15.02 13.21 -15.63
CA ALA A 222 13.92 12.76 -16.47
C ALA A 222 13.61 11.27 -16.32
N ARG A 223 14.63 10.43 -16.08
CA ARG A 223 14.45 8.98 -15.88
C ARG A 223 13.73 8.70 -14.55
N SER A 224 14.14 9.36 -13.49
CA SER A 224 13.45 9.25 -12.19
C SER A 224 12.04 9.82 -12.23
N ALA A 225 11.84 10.96 -12.91
CA ALA A 225 10.52 11.54 -13.13
C ALA A 225 9.57 10.59 -13.86
N ALA A 226 10.04 9.94 -14.95
CA ALA A 226 9.26 8.94 -15.69
C ALA A 226 8.92 7.72 -14.82
N LEU A 227 9.89 7.19 -14.05
CA LEU A 227 9.66 6.06 -13.14
C LEU A 227 8.65 6.42 -12.03
N ILE A 228 8.76 7.61 -11.45
CA ILE A 228 7.81 8.09 -10.43
C ILE A 228 6.44 8.30 -11.05
N GLY A 229 6.35 8.90 -12.24
CA GLY A 229 5.08 9.11 -12.94
C GLY A 229 4.37 7.79 -13.24
N ALA A 230 5.06 6.82 -13.84
CA ALA A 230 4.49 5.50 -14.11
C ALA A 230 4.09 4.76 -12.81
N GLY A 231 4.95 4.81 -11.78
CA GLY A 231 4.64 4.23 -10.47
C GLY A 231 3.45 4.92 -9.78
N THR A 232 3.28 6.22 -9.99
CA THR A 232 2.12 6.97 -9.47
C THR A 232 0.82 6.54 -10.13
N LEU A 233 0.83 6.34 -11.44
CA LEU A 233 -0.36 5.84 -12.16
C LEU A 233 -0.76 4.44 -11.68
N CYS A 234 0.22 3.53 -11.53
CA CYS A 234 -0.05 2.18 -11.05
C CYS A 234 -0.44 2.15 -9.56
N GLY A 235 0.26 2.86 -8.68
CA GLY A 235 0.08 2.78 -7.23
C GLY A 235 -0.98 3.74 -6.68
N PRO A 236 -0.59 4.97 -6.35
CA PRO A 236 -1.49 5.95 -5.73
C PRO A 236 -2.77 6.24 -6.51
N VAL A 237 -2.77 6.08 -7.84
CA VAL A 237 -3.96 6.31 -8.67
C VAL A 237 -4.73 5.00 -8.84
N ALA A 238 -4.33 4.12 -9.73
CA ALA A 238 -5.09 2.90 -10.06
C ALA A 238 -5.15 1.92 -8.88
N GLY A 239 -4.01 1.61 -8.26
CA GLY A 239 -3.94 0.65 -7.16
C GLY A 239 -4.76 1.07 -5.96
N VAL A 240 -4.71 2.35 -5.56
CA VAL A 240 -5.51 2.82 -4.42
C VAL A 240 -6.98 2.93 -4.75
N VAL A 241 -7.38 3.39 -5.94
CA VAL A 241 -8.79 3.38 -6.35
C VAL A 241 -9.36 1.97 -6.37
N LEU A 242 -8.62 1.01 -6.94
CA LEU A 242 -9.00 -0.41 -6.92
C LEU A 242 -9.07 -0.97 -5.50
N SER A 243 -8.14 -0.61 -4.61
CA SER A 243 -8.16 -1.06 -3.23
C SER A 243 -9.38 -0.52 -2.46
N LEU A 244 -9.74 0.74 -2.68
CA LEU A 244 -10.94 1.34 -2.09
C LEU A 244 -12.23 0.69 -2.65
N TYR A 245 -12.25 0.41 -3.95
CA TYR A 245 -13.33 -0.34 -4.57
C TYR A 245 -13.43 -1.75 -3.96
N ALA A 246 -12.28 -2.42 -3.80
CA ALA A 246 -12.21 -3.76 -3.22
C ALA A 246 -12.76 -3.81 -1.80
N ILE A 247 -12.32 -2.93 -0.89
CA ILE A 247 -12.81 -2.93 0.50
C ILE A 247 -14.28 -2.54 0.62
N ASN A 248 -14.80 -1.82 -0.37
CA ASN A 248 -16.22 -1.44 -0.39
C ASN A 248 -17.13 -2.59 -0.85
N HIS A 249 -16.63 -3.46 -1.74
CA HIS A 249 -17.38 -4.57 -2.33
C HIS A 249 -17.05 -5.95 -1.72
N ALA A 250 -15.90 -6.09 -1.06
CA ALA A 250 -15.58 -7.33 -0.34
C ALA A 250 -16.43 -7.47 0.92
N ARG A 251 -16.87 -8.70 1.18
CA ARG A 251 -17.62 -9.03 2.39
C ARG A 251 -16.79 -8.81 3.65
N TYR A 252 -15.51 -9.15 3.60
CA TYR A 252 -14.57 -9.03 4.72
C TYR A 252 -13.35 -8.21 4.31
N LEU A 253 -13.08 -7.14 5.06
CA LEU A 253 -11.90 -6.30 4.83
C LEU A 253 -10.60 -7.08 5.04
N GLY A 254 -10.58 -8.02 5.99
CA GLY A 254 -9.45 -8.90 6.22
C GLY A 254 -9.09 -9.78 5.01
N VAL A 255 -10.10 -10.32 4.30
CA VAL A 255 -9.87 -11.08 3.05
C VAL A 255 -9.31 -10.19 1.97
N ALA A 256 -9.95 -9.05 1.70
CA ALA A 256 -9.48 -8.11 0.68
C ALA A 256 -8.03 -7.66 0.93
N SER A 257 -7.71 -7.28 2.17
CA SER A 257 -6.37 -6.84 2.55
C SER A 257 -5.32 -7.94 2.43
N THR A 258 -5.67 -9.20 2.73
CA THR A 258 -4.76 -10.34 2.58
C THR A 258 -4.44 -10.61 1.11
N ILE A 259 -5.44 -10.55 0.22
CA ILE A 259 -5.22 -10.70 -1.22
C ILE A 259 -4.35 -9.56 -1.77
N MET A 260 -4.58 -8.31 -1.34
CA MET A 260 -3.72 -7.17 -1.71
C MET A 260 -2.27 -7.38 -1.26
N SER A 261 -2.04 -8.09 -0.15
CA SER A 261 -0.70 -8.39 0.37
C SER A 261 0.06 -9.46 -0.43
N LEU A 262 -0.52 -10.06 -1.48
CA LEU A 262 0.18 -10.97 -2.41
C LEU A 262 1.24 -10.26 -3.27
N SER A 263 1.34 -8.94 -3.23
CA SER A 263 2.31 -8.17 -4.03
C SER A 263 3.74 -8.72 -4.02
N PRO A 264 4.35 -9.16 -2.89
CA PRO A 264 5.68 -9.76 -2.89
C PRO A 264 5.76 -11.09 -3.65
N VAL A 265 4.68 -11.87 -3.64
CA VAL A 265 4.56 -13.14 -4.38
C VAL A 265 4.48 -12.87 -5.88
N LEU A 266 3.66 -11.89 -6.28
CA LEU A 266 3.50 -11.49 -7.68
C LEU A 266 4.75 -10.83 -8.28
N LEU A 267 5.66 -10.31 -7.43
CA LEU A 267 6.97 -9.81 -7.85
C LEU A 267 7.97 -10.92 -8.21
N LEU A 268 7.73 -12.16 -7.77
CA LEU A 268 8.70 -13.24 -7.94
C LEU A 268 9.04 -13.51 -9.42
N PRO A 269 8.06 -13.63 -10.35
CA PRO A 269 8.37 -13.83 -11.77
C PRO A 269 9.24 -12.71 -12.36
N TYR A 270 8.94 -11.45 -11.97
CA TYR A 270 9.74 -10.30 -12.40
C TYR A 270 11.21 -10.40 -11.90
N SER A 271 11.40 -10.75 -10.63
CA SER A 271 12.74 -10.92 -10.06
C SER A 271 13.54 -12.00 -10.77
N VAL A 272 12.89 -13.14 -11.12
CA VAL A 272 13.54 -14.24 -11.85
C VAL A 272 13.91 -13.84 -13.27
N VAL A 273 12.95 -13.31 -14.03
CA VAL A 273 13.11 -13.08 -15.48
C VAL A 273 13.93 -11.82 -15.76
N VAL A 274 13.66 -10.73 -15.04
CA VAL A 274 14.25 -9.42 -15.34
C VAL A 274 15.48 -9.12 -14.48
N GLU A 275 15.42 -9.43 -13.18
CA GLU A 275 16.53 -9.18 -12.26
C GLU A 275 17.51 -10.36 -12.20
N LYS A 276 17.15 -11.49 -12.82
CA LYS A 276 17.95 -12.74 -12.85
C LYS A 276 18.32 -13.25 -11.45
N GLU A 277 17.44 -12.97 -10.47
CA GLU A 277 17.63 -13.46 -9.11
C GLU A 277 17.44 -14.98 -9.07
N ARG A 278 18.28 -15.66 -8.29
CA ARG A 278 18.07 -17.08 -7.99
C ARG A 278 17.01 -17.21 -6.93
N VAL A 279 15.94 -17.92 -7.26
CA VAL A 279 14.84 -18.21 -6.33
C VAL A 279 15.08 -19.58 -5.69
N GLY A 280 15.17 -19.61 -4.38
CA GLY A 280 15.34 -20.85 -3.66
C GLY A 280 14.01 -21.55 -3.35
N LEU A 281 14.11 -22.74 -2.80
CA LEU A 281 12.96 -23.60 -2.49
C LEU A 281 11.97 -22.96 -1.51
N LEU A 282 12.44 -22.13 -0.59
CA LEU A 282 11.58 -21.48 0.40
C LEU A 282 10.62 -20.47 -0.25
N ALA A 283 11.09 -19.69 -1.25
CA ALA A 283 10.22 -18.75 -1.96
C ALA A 283 9.23 -19.48 -2.87
N VAL A 284 9.65 -20.57 -3.51
CA VAL A 284 8.73 -21.41 -4.32
C VAL A 284 7.65 -22.02 -3.43
N ALA A 285 8.04 -22.66 -2.31
CA ALA A 285 7.09 -23.21 -1.36
C ALA A 285 6.17 -22.14 -0.77
N GLY A 286 6.72 -20.99 -0.38
CA GLY A 286 5.96 -19.84 0.11
C GLY A 286 4.95 -19.31 -0.91
N THR A 287 5.32 -19.29 -2.20
CA THR A 287 4.42 -18.90 -3.29
C THR A 287 3.24 -19.86 -3.40
N VAL A 288 3.50 -21.16 -3.40
CA VAL A 288 2.45 -22.19 -3.45
C VAL A 288 1.51 -22.06 -2.26
N VAL A 289 2.07 -21.93 -1.04
CA VAL A 289 1.28 -21.76 0.19
C VAL A 289 0.43 -20.48 0.14
N ALA A 290 1.01 -19.36 -0.30
CA ALA A 290 0.29 -18.10 -0.38
C ALA A 290 -0.87 -18.14 -1.40
N ILE A 291 -0.63 -18.74 -2.57
CA ILE A 291 -1.67 -18.88 -3.61
C ILE A 291 -2.77 -19.86 -3.16
N ALA A 292 -2.40 -20.97 -2.54
CA ALA A 292 -3.37 -21.93 -2.02
C ALA A 292 -4.27 -21.32 -0.93
N GLY A 293 -3.66 -20.58 0.03
CA GLY A 293 -4.40 -19.87 1.06
C GLY A 293 -5.32 -18.78 0.50
N ALA A 294 -4.83 -17.98 -0.47
CA ALA A 294 -5.64 -16.97 -1.14
C ALA A 294 -6.81 -17.62 -1.93
N GLY A 295 -6.54 -18.70 -2.65
CA GLY A 295 -7.58 -19.48 -3.35
C GLY A 295 -8.63 -20.03 -2.40
N ALA A 296 -8.22 -20.55 -1.24
CA ALA A 296 -9.16 -21.02 -0.21
C ALA A 296 -10.09 -19.91 0.28
N MET A 297 -9.61 -18.66 0.40
CA MET A 297 -10.48 -17.52 0.80
C MET A 297 -11.56 -17.20 -0.22
N PHE A 298 -11.34 -17.51 -1.52
CA PHE A 298 -12.38 -17.36 -2.55
C PHE A 298 -13.44 -18.48 -2.50
N LEU A 299 -13.03 -19.68 -2.09
CA LEU A 299 -13.90 -20.86 -2.09
C LEU A 299 -14.75 -20.99 -0.82
N LEU A 300 -14.29 -20.46 0.29
CA LEU A 300 -14.94 -20.47 1.61
C LEU A 300 -15.88 -19.25 1.79
#